data_4ff26fc7035f95fed8b872efef73d297
#
_entry.id   4ff26fc7035f95fed8b872efef73d297
#
_cell.length_a   1.000
_cell.length_b   1.000
_cell.length_c   1.000
_cell.angle_alpha   90.00
_cell.angle_beta   90.00
_cell.angle_gamma   90.00
#
_symmetry.space_group_name_H-M   'P 1'
#
loop_
_entity.id
_entity.type
_entity.pdbx_description
1 polymer ?
#
loop_
_entity_poly.entity_id
_entity_poly.type
_entity_poly.pdbx_seq_one_letter_code
_entity_poly.pdbx_strand_id
1 'polypeptide(L)'
;GDHFAAFDRNLEGKALLVKADTEEELTRIQNDYIRKMKDLLGDYSHVRYFAGIGMPVNRLSELPASFESASHAFAHRYLTRESGIWNYQDIEQKKHQIDDFNIGSVNAKELDRNKLRDFLKFGDKNEVVYFVEEYINDLGNNAMKSNMFRQYLVMDTYFCVVDFVVDLQFSKDEIEVFSADSEILQNNENSMKYMERIISKVLELREKSASNRYG
;
A
#
# COMPACT_ATOMS: atom_id res chain seq x y z
N GLY A 1 -21.11 -6.26 -26.18
CA GLY A 1 -19.84 -5.63 -26.46
C GLY A 1 -18.86 -5.91 -25.33
N ASP A 2 -17.57 -6.04 -25.64
CA ASP A 2 -16.54 -6.37 -24.65
C ASP A 2 -16.29 -5.15 -23.74
N HIS A 3 -16.95 -5.14 -22.57
CA HIS A 3 -16.76 -4.13 -21.56
C HIS A 3 -15.46 -4.29 -20.77
N PHE A 4 -14.75 -5.40 -20.93
CA PHE A 4 -13.56 -5.76 -20.17
C PHE A 4 -12.36 -6.02 -21.07
N ALA A 5 -11.19 -5.52 -20.63
CA ALA A 5 -9.90 -6.00 -21.11
C ALA A 5 -9.07 -6.41 -19.89
N ALA A 6 -8.54 -7.64 -19.93
CA ALA A 6 -7.74 -8.19 -18.82
C ALA A 6 -6.26 -8.20 -19.21
N PHE A 7 -5.42 -7.82 -18.27
CA PHE A 7 -3.97 -7.80 -18.39
C PHE A 7 -3.36 -8.60 -17.25
N ASP A 8 -2.45 -9.52 -17.57
CA ASP A 8 -1.71 -10.27 -16.56
C ASP A 8 -0.60 -9.41 -15.96
N ARG A 9 -0.47 -9.46 -14.64
CA ARG A 9 0.59 -8.82 -13.86
C ARG A 9 1.53 -9.84 -13.23
N ASN A 10 1.89 -10.87 -13.97
CA ASN A 10 2.71 -11.99 -13.51
C ASN A 10 2.15 -12.64 -12.23
N LEU A 11 2.96 -12.70 -11.16
CA LEU A 11 2.56 -13.30 -9.88
C LEU A 11 1.63 -12.41 -9.05
N GLU A 12 1.45 -11.14 -9.42
CA GLU A 12 0.66 -10.17 -8.65
C GLU A 12 -0.84 -10.24 -8.95
N GLY A 13 -1.25 -10.95 -9.99
CA GLY A 13 -2.65 -11.09 -10.35
C GLY A 13 -3.01 -10.47 -11.71
N LYS A 14 -4.20 -9.89 -11.80
CA LYS A 14 -4.74 -9.34 -13.04
C LYS A 14 -5.19 -7.89 -12.87
N ALA A 15 -4.89 -7.06 -13.87
CA ALA A 15 -5.52 -5.75 -14.01
C ALA A 15 -6.71 -5.86 -14.99
N LEU A 16 -7.84 -5.29 -14.63
CA LEU A 16 -9.04 -5.25 -15.46
C LEU A 16 -9.34 -3.80 -15.84
N LEU A 17 -9.38 -3.52 -17.13
CA LEU A 17 -9.92 -2.28 -17.66
C LEU A 17 -11.40 -2.49 -17.95
N VAL A 18 -12.25 -1.69 -17.32
CA VAL A 18 -13.70 -1.69 -17.53
C VAL A 18 -14.07 -0.49 -18.38
N LYS A 19 -14.89 -0.69 -19.42
CA LYS A 19 -15.34 0.33 -20.36
C LYS A 19 -16.86 0.42 -20.37
N ALA A 20 -17.38 1.64 -20.37
CA ALA A 20 -18.81 1.93 -20.53
C ALA A 20 -18.99 3.27 -21.23
N ASP A 21 -20.18 3.53 -21.74
CA ASP A 21 -20.50 4.78 -22.42
C ASP A 21 -20.94 5.89 -21.45
N THR A 22 -21.39 5.51 -20.23
CA THR A 22 -21.76 6.42 -19.15
C THR A 22 -21.25 5.96 -17.78
N GLU A 23 -21.18 6.89 -16.82
CA GLU A 23 -20.79 6.57 -15.44
C GLU A 23 -21.77 5.62 -14.75
N GLU A 24 -23.08 5.78 -15.02
CA GLU A 24 -24.10 4.90 -14.47
C GLU A 24 -23.94 3.47 -14.98
N GLU A 25 -23.65 3.32 -16.26
CA GLU A 25 -23.37 2.02 -16.87
C GLU A 25 -22.08 1.42 -16.32
N LEU A 26 -21.03 2.22 -16.19
CA LEU A 26 -19.75 1.79 -15.58
C LEU A 26 -19.97 1.26 -14.18
N THR A 27 -20.69 2.01 -13.33
CA THR A 27 -21.02 1.63 -11.95
C THR A 27 -21.82 0.33 -11.91
N ARG A 28 -22.80 0.18 -12.80
CA ARG A 28 -23.61 -1.03 -12.89
C ARG A 28 -22.76 -2.26 -13.26
N ILE A 29 -21.94 -2.15 -14.31
CA ILE A 29 -21.05 -3.24 -14.76
C ILE A 29 -20.09 -3.62 -13.66
N GLN A 30 -19.49 -2.64 -12.99
CA GLN A 30 -18.56 -2.85 -11.88
C GLN A 30 -19.21 -3.57 -10.72
N ASN A 31 -20.40 -3.12 -10.27
CA ASN A 31 -21.11 -3.75 -9.18
C ASN A 31 -21.57 -5.18 -9.50
N ASP A 32 -22.02 -5.44 -10.72
CA ASP A 32 -22.36 -6.79 -11.18
C ASP A 32 -21.14 -7.72 -11.19
N TYR A 33 -20.00 -7.23 -11.63
CA TYR A 33 -18.75 -8.00 -11.63
C TYR A 33 -18.30 -8.31 -10.20
N ILE A 34 -18.30 -7.32 -9.31
CA ILE A 34 -17.96 -7.47 -7.88
C ILE A 34 -18.86 -8.51 -7.22
N ARG A 35 -20.17 -8.42 -7.46
CA ARG A 35 -21.14 -9.39 -6.91
C ARG A 35 -20.82 -10.81 -7.39
N LYS A 36 -20.65 -11.01 -8.68
CA LYS A 36 -20.32 -12.31 -9.25
C LYS A 36 -19.00 -12.88 -8.71
N MET A 37 -17.98 -12.01 -8.55
CA MET A 37 -16.72 -12.42 -7.93
C MET A 37 -16.92 -12.86 -6.49
N LYS A 38 -17.66 -12.09 -5.69
CA LYS A 38 -17.94 -12.45 -4.29
C LYS A 38 -18.72 -13.75 -4.19
N ASP A 39 -19.72 -13.97 -5.04
CA ASP A 39 -20.49 -15.21 -5.09
C ASP A 39 -19.61 -16.42 -5.43
N LEU A 40 -18.76 -16.30 -6.45
CA LEU A 40 -17.84 -17.36 -6.85
C LEU A 40 -16.77 -17.67 -5.79
N LEU A 41 -16.23 -16.65 -5.14
CA LEU A 41 -15.16 -16.80 -4.15
C LEU A 41 -15.68 -17.12 -2.75
N GLY A 42 -16.95 -16.80 -2.48
CA GLY A 42 -17.61 -17.10 -1.20
C GLY A 42 -17.69 -18.60 -0.90
N ASP A 43 -17.73 -19.43 -1.96
CA ASP A 43 -17.71 -20.89 -1.84
C ASP A 43 -16.34 -21.47 -1.45
N TYR A 44 -15.29 -20.63 -1.49
CA TYR A 44 -13.90 -21.02 -1.19
C TYR A 44 -13.39 -20.33 0.08
N SER A 45 -13.81 -20.78 1.25
CA SER A 45 -13.47 -20.18 2.55
C SER A 45 -11.98 -20.06 2.89
N HIS A 46 -11.11 -20.78 2.15
CA HIS A 46 -9.65 -20.73 2.37
C HIS A 46 -8.92 -19.86 1.33
N VAL A 47 -9.64 -19.29 0.37
CA VAL A 47 -9.06 -18.40 -0.65
C VAL A 47 -9.23 -16.95 -0.22
N ARG A 48 -8.11 -16.26 -0.03
CA ARG A 48 -8.13 -14.81 0.16
C ARG A 48 -8.04 -14.12 -1.19
N TYR A 49 -8.85 -13.09 -1.37
CA TYR A 49 -8.84 -12.26 -2.57
C TYR A 49 -8.76 -10.78 -2.20
N PHE A 50 -8.11 -10.03 -3.06
CA PHE A 50 -7.92 -8.60 -2.89
C PHE A 50 -8.14 -7.90 -4.22
N ALA A 51 -8.79 -6.74 -4.22
CA ALA A 51 -8.92 -5.91 -5.40
C ALA A 51 -8.93 -4.43 -5.03
N GLY A 52 -8.30 -3.62 -5.87
CA GLY A 52 -8.35 -2.16 -5.81
C GLY A 52 -9.11 -1.61 -7.02
N ILE A 53 -9.99 -0.65 -6.79
CA ILE A 53 -10.77 0.03 -7.81
C ILE A 53 -10.26 1.47 -7.91
N GLY A 54 -9.78 1.84 -9.10
CA GLY A 54 -9.31 3.19 -9.40
C GLY A 54 -10.44 4.16 -9.74
N MET A 55 -10.06 5.43 -9.84
CA MET A 55 -10.98 6.48 -10.27
C MET A 55 -11.41 6.27 -11.73
N PRO A 56 -12.70 6.49 -12.04
CA PRO A 56 -13.15 6.51 -13.42
C PRO A 56 -12.52 7.69 -14.17
N VAL A 57 -12.21 7.48 -15.45
CA VAL A 57 -11.63 8.49 -16.33
C VAL A 57 -12.33 8.49 -17.70
N ASN A 58 -12.37 9.64 -18.34
CA ASN A 58 -13.10 9.81 -19.60
C ASN A 58 -12.20 9.75 -20.85
N ARG A 59 -10.88 9.72 -20.66
CA ARG A 59 -9.91 9.74 -21.76
C ARG A 59 -8.88 8.63 -21.59
N LEU A 60 -8.45 8.04 -22.70
CA LEU A 60 -7.38 7.04 -22.70
C LEU A 60 -6.06 7.56 -22.14
N SER A 61 -5.76 8.84 -22.34
CA SER A 61 -4.57 9.49 -21.79
C SER A 61 -4.55 9.56 -20.25
N GLU A 62 -5.71 9.40 -19.60
CA GLU A 62 -5.90 9.44 -18.15
C GLU A 62 -5.87 8.03 -17.51
N LEU A 63 -5.79 6.98 -18.33
CA LEU A 63 -5.70 5.59 -17.82
C LEU A 63 -4.55 5.36 -16.84
N PRO A 64 -3.35 5.94 -17.03
CA PRO A 64 -2.29 5.82 -16.03
C PRO A 64 -2.72 6.31 -14.65
N ALA A 65 -3.41 7.45 -14.55
CA ALA A 65 -3.91 7.97 -13.27
C ALA A 65 -5.00 7.08 -12.64
N SER A 66 -5.90 6.52 -13.48
CA SER A 66 -6.88 5.54 -13.01
C SER A 66 -6.21 4.27 -12.47
N PHE A 67 -5.20 3.77 -13.16
CA PHE A 67 -4.44 2.60 -12.73
C PHE A 67 -3.64 2.87 -11.46
N GLU A 68 -3.05 4.05 -11.34
CA GLU A 68 -2.34 4.51 -10.15
C GLU A 68 -3.26 4.55 -8.93
N SER A 69 -4.45 5.15 -9.05
CA SER A 69 -5.44 5.15 -7.97
C SER A 69 -5.95 3.74 -7.60
N ALA A 70 -6.08 2.84 -8.58
CA ALA A 70 -6.39 1.43 -8.32
C ALA A 70 -5.27 0.72 -7.55
N SER A 71 -4.00 1.00 -7.90
CA SER A 71 -2.84 0.45 -7.22
C SER A 71 -2.73 0.94 -5.78
N HIS A 72 -3.06 2.21 -5.54
CA HIS A 72 -3.18 2.78 -4.20
C HIS A 72 -4.23 2.01 -3.37
N ALA A 73 -5.45 1.88 -3.89
CA ALA A 73 -6.50 1.11 -3.20
C ALA A 73 -6.10 -0.36 -2.97
N PHE A 74 -5.38 -0.98 -3.91
CA PHE A 74 -4.92 -2.35 -3.80
C PHE A 74 -3.83 -2.55 -2.72
N ALA A 75 -2.99 -1.53 -2.48
CA ALA A 75 -2.00 -1.57 -1.40
C ALA A 75 -2.63 -1.70 -0.01
N HIS A 76 -3.91 -1.34 0.15
CA HIS A 76 -4.66 -1.51 1.39
C HIS A 76 -4.72 -2.97 1.89
N ARG A 77 -4.50 -3.96 1.01
CA ARG A 77 -4.42 -5.39 1.36
C ARG A 77 -3.36 -5.72 2.41
N TYR A 78 -2.32 -4.89 2.53
CA TYR A 78 -1.27 -5.07 3.54
C TYR A 78 -1.69 -4.59 4.94
N LEU A 79 -2.72 -3.76 5.03
CA LEU A 79 -3.23 -3.19 6.27
C LEU A 79 -4.37 -4.02 6.88
N THR A 80 -4.93 -4.96 6.12
CA THR A 80 -6.01 -5.82 6.58
C THR A 80 -5.66 -7.30 6.37
N ARG A 81 -6.17 -8.15 7.26
CA ARG A 81 -6.04 -9.61 7.12
C ARG A 81 -7.22 -10.23 6.39
N GLU A 82 -8.26 -9.47 6.12
CA GLU A 82 -9.50 -9.92 5.51
C GLU A 82 -9.47 -9.73 4.00
N SER A 83 -10.13 -10.63 3.28
CA SER A 83 -10.38 -10.47 1.85
C SER A 83 -11.25 -9.24 1.62
N GLY A 84 -10.93 -8.46 0.59
CA GLY A 84 -11.69 -7.24 0.34
C GLY A 84 -11.48 -6.63 -1.04
N ILE A 85 -12.41 -5.73 -1.35
CA ILE A 85 -12.38 -4.89 -2.53
C ILE A 85 -12.47 -3.46 -2.05
N TRP A 86 -11.45 -2.67 -2.37
CA TRP A 86 -11.34 -1.28 -1.92
C TRP A 86 -11.48 -0.34 -3.10
N ASN A 87 -12.35 0.66 -2.94
CA ASN A 87 -12.48 1.75 -3.90
C ASN A 87 -11.61 2.93 -3.43
N TYR A 88 -10.82 3.47 -4.33
CA TYR A 88 -9.97 4.63 -4.05
C TYR A 88 -10.77 5.83 -3.53
N GLN A 89 -11.95 6.10 -4.10
CA GLN A 89 -12.81 7.21 -3.66
C GLN A 89 -13.28 7.04 -2.21
N ASP A 90 -13.60 5.82 -1.77
CA ASP A 90 -14.03 5.54 -0.39
C ASP A 90 -12.87 5.75 0.59
N ILE A 91 -11.66 5.39 0.20
CA ILE A 91 -10.45 5.59 1.00
C ILE A 91 -10.18 7.09 1.18
N GLU A 92 -10.20 7.86 0.10
CA GLU A 92 -9.98 9.30 0.14
C GLU A 92 -11.04 10.04 0.97
N GLN A 93 -12.31 9.67 0.87
CA GLN A 93 -13.38 10.27 1.68
C GLN A 93 -13.18 10.03 3.17
N LYS A 94 -12.71 8.86 3.57
CA LYS A 94 -12.41 8.55 4.98
C LYS A 94 -11.25 9.37 5.52
N LYS A 95 -10.23 9.70 4.70
CA LYS A 95 -9.11 10.56 5.10
C LYS A 95 -9.55 11.95 5.55
N HIS A 96 -10.62 12.50 4.97
CA HIS A 96 -11.11 13.83 5.28
C HIS A 96 -11.99 13.93 6.55
N GLN A 97 -12.37 12.80 7.15
CA GLN A 97 -13.32 12.77 8.28
C GLN A 97 -12.67 12.70 9.68
N ILE A 98 -11.34 12.58 9.78
CA ILE A 98 -10.66 12.38 11.06
C ILE A 98 -9.85 13.65 11.42
N ASP A 99 -10.42 14.52 12.25
CA ASP A 99 -9.86 15.86 12.50
C ASP A 99 -9.20 16.09 13.89
N ASP A 100 -9.19 15.13 14.82
CA ASP A 100 -8.59 15.31 16.14
C ASP A 100 -7.61 14.19 16.52
N PHE A 101 -6.30 14.51 16.46
CA PHE A 101 -5.25 13.60 16.94
C PHE A 101 -5.01 13.83 18.44
N ASN A 102 -5.31 12.82 19.23
CA ASN A 102 -4.93 12.74 20.64
C ASN A 102 -3.86 11.63 20.81
N ILE A 103 -2.66 12.00 21.28
CA ILE A 103 -1.59 11.02 21.56
C ILE A 103 -2.06 9.87 22.47
N GLY A 104 -3.02 10.14 23.38
CA GLY A 104 -3.63 9.10 24.21
C GLY A 104 -4.52 8.12 23.45
N SER A 105 -4.93 8.45 22.22
CA SER A 105 -5.71 7.56 21.34
C SER A 105 -4.83 6.70 20.43
N VAL A 106 -3.53 7.00 20.33
CA VAL A 106 -2.60 6.13 19.59
C VAL A 106 -2.42 4.84 20.36
N ASN A 107 -3.06 3.81 19.87
CA ASN A 107 -2.84 2.50 20.39
C ASN A 107 -1.51 1.98 19.81
N ALA A 108 -0.45 1.93 20.61
CA ALA A 108 0.84 1.38 20.19
C ALA A 108 0.73 -0.07 19.67
N LYS A 109 -0.39 -0.75 19.93
CA LYS A 109 -0.75 -2.04 19.33
C LYS A 109 -1.19 -1.93 17.85
N GLU A 110 -1.53 -0.73 17.39
CA GLU A 110 -1.91 -0.48 15.99
C GLU A 110 -0.69 -0.31 15.08
N LEU A 111 0.49 0.00 15.65
CA LEU A 111 1.77 -0.17 14.98
C LEU A 111 2.07 -1.67 14.84
N ASP A 112 1.33 -2.31 13.96
CA ASP A 112 1.54 -3.72 13.67
C ASP A 112 2.75 -3.87 12.72
N ARG A 113 3.93 -4.08 13.30
CA ARG A 113 5.16 -4.38 12.55
C ARG A 113 4.99 -5.54 11.57
N ASN A 114 3.98 -6.40 11.77
CA ASN A 114 3.71 -7.47 10.82
C ASN A 114 3.21 -6.92 9.48
N LYS A 115 2.47 -5.82 9.48
CA LYS A 115 2.03 -5.16 8.24
C LYS A 115 3.23 -4.72 7.41
N LEU A 116 4.19 -4.03 8.03
CA LEU A 116 5.43 -3.63 7.37
C LEU A 116 6.27 -4.85 6.94
N ARG A 117 6.44 -5.85 7.80
CA ARG A 117 7.16 -7.07 7.46
C ARG A 117 6.53 -7.83 6.30
N ASP A 118 5.22 -7.92 6.26
CA ASP A 118 4.50 -8.58 5.17
C ASP A 118 4.68 -7.78 3.85
N PHE A 119 4.68 -6.46 3.92
CA PHE A 119 5.01 -5.64 2.76
C PHE A 119 6.45 -5.85 2.29
N LEU A 120 7.43 -5.87 3.20
CA LEU A 120 8.83 -6.14 2.85
C LEU A 120 9.03 -7.52 2.20
N LYS A 121 8.22 -8.52 2.60
CA LYS A 121 8.26 -9.88 2.02
C LYS A 121 7.60 -9.96 0.65
N PHE A 122 6.46 -9.32 0.45
CA PHE A 122 5.56 -9.59 -0.66
C PHE A 122 5.19 -8.35 -1.48
N GLY A 123 5.55 -7.14 -1.02
CA GLY A 123 5.22 -5.89 -1.68
C GLY A 123 6.00 -5.67 -2.98
N ASP A 124 5.46 -4.81 -3.83
CA ASP A 124 6.09 -4.34 -5.06
C ASP A 124 6.66 -2.94 -4.89
N LYS A 125 7.74 -2.64 -5.61
CA LYS A 125 8.40 -1.33 -5.56
C LYS A 125 7.48 -0.18 -5.97
N ASN A 126 6.57 -0.42 -6.91
CA ASN A 126 5.61 0.57 -7.37
C ASN A 126 4.51 0.86 -6.34
N GLU A 127 4.38 0.05 -5.30
CA GLU A 127 3.38 0.19 -4.24
C GLU A 127 3.92 0.88 -2.99
N VAL A 128 5.25 1.14 -2.92
CA VAL A 128 5.89 1.66 -1.71
C VAL A 128 5.27 2.98 -1.24
N VAL A 129 5.08 3.93 -2.14
CA VAL A 129 4.50 5.25 -1.81
C VAL A 129 3.12 5.07 -1.19
N TYR A 130 2.26 4.28 -1.84
CA TYR A 130 0.89 4.03 -1.38
C TYR A 130 0.85 3.27 -0.06
N PHE A 131 1.74 2.29 0.10
CA PHE A 131 1.87 1.56 1.36
C PHE A 131 2.25 2.49 2.51
N VAL A 132 3.26 3.34 2.34
CA VAL A 132 3.71 4.29 3.38
C VAL A 132 2.60 5.27 3.74
N GLU A 133 1.91 5.84 2.75
CA GLU A 133 0.77 6.72 3.00
C GLU A 133 -0.33 6.03 3.80
N GLU A 134 -0.75 4.84 3.38
CA GLU A 134 -1.81 4.09 4.05
C GLU A 134 -1.39 3.61 5.45
N TYR A 135 -0.13 3.16 5.58
CA TYR A 135 0.43 2.74 6.87
C TYR A 135 0.41 3.87 7.90
N ILE A 136 0.71 5.10 7.47
CA ILE A 136 0.65 6.30 8.31
C ILE A 136 -0.80 6.69 8.61
N ASN A 137 -1.68 6.65 7.60
CA ASN A 137 -3.09 7.02 7.76
C ASN A 137 -3.84 6.08 8.72
N ASP A 138 -3.48 4.80 8.75
CA ASP A 138 -4.03 3.82 9.68
C ASP A 138 -3.73 4.17 11.16
N LEU A 139 -2.66 4.93 11.39
CA LEU A 139 -2.28 5.45 12.71
C LEU A 139 -3.00 6.75 13.10
N GLY A 140 -3.78 7.31 12.19
CA GLY A 140 -4.52 8.56 12.33
C GLY A 140 -3.84 9.76 11.65
N ASN A 141 -4.62 10.52 10.89
CA ASN A 141 -4.16 11.64 10.04
C ASN A 141 -3.31 12.71 10.74
N ASN A 142 -3.42 12.83 12.06
CA ASN A 142 -2.68 13.80 12.85
C ASN A 142 -1.46 13.20 13.57
N ALA A 143 -1.22 11.90 13.46
CA ALA A 143 -0.10 11.24 14.14
C ALA A 143 1.24 11.86 13.74
N MET A 144 1.44 12.13 12.46
CA MET A 144 2.66 12.74 11.93
C MET A 144 2.86 14.22 12.32
N LYS A 145 1.85 14.90 12.82
CA LYS A 145 1.99 16.27 13.35
C LYS A 145 2.78 16.30 14.65
N SER A 146 2.76 15.22 15.44
CA SER A 146 3.59 15.09 16.64
C SER A 146 5.03 14.75 16.26
N ASN A 147 5.98 15.64 16.60
CA ASN A 147 7.40 15.40 16.34
C ASN A 147 7.92 14.13 17.03
N MET A 148 7.49 13.90 18.27
CA MET A 148 7.87 12.71 19.05
C MET A 148 7.32 11.43 18.41
N PHE A 149 6.07 11.44 17.96
CA PHE A 149 5.47 10.29 17.31
C PHE A 149 6.11 10.01 15.93
N ARG A 150 6.36 11.06 15.17
CA ARG A 150 7.07 10.97 13.88
C ARG A 150 8.46 10.37 14.04
N GLN A 151 9.22 10.83 15.05
CA GLN A 151 10.53 10.27 15.38
C GLN A 151 10.41 8.77 15.73
N TYR A 152 9.45 8.42 16.56
CA TYR A 152 9.20 7.03 16.94
C TYR A 152 8.88 6.16 15.72
N LEU A 153 7.97 6.60 14.85
CA LEU A 153 7.56 5.87 13.67
C LEU A 153 8.72 5.64 12.68
N VAL A 154 9.51 6.68 12.44
CA VAL A 154 10.69 6.59 11.55
C VAL A 154 11.73 5.63 12.13
N MET A 155 12.00 5.68 13.44
CA MET A 155 12.91 4.75 14.13
C MET A 155 12.39 3.32 14.06
N ASP A 156 11.11 3.11 14.31
CA ASP A 156 10.49 1.77 14.28
C ASP A 156 10.57 1.16 12.88
N THR A 157 10.28 1.96 11.86
CA THR A 157 10.43 1.56 10.45
C THR A 157 11.89 1.21 10.13
N TYR A 158 12.83 2.05 10.55
CA TYR A 158 14.27 1.82 10.34
C TYR A 158 14.71 0.48 10.94
N PHE A 159 14.39 0.21 12.20
CA PHE A 159 14.76 -1.05 12.85
C PHE A 159 14.13 -2.26 12.18
N CYS A 160 12.86 -2.18 11.80
CA CYS A 160 12.19 -3.26 11.09
C CYS A 160 12.86 -3.56 9.74
N VAL A 161 13.25 -2.52 9.01
CA VAL A 161 13.95 -2.60 7.72
C VAL A 161 15.34 -3.21 7.89
N VAL A 162 16.12 -2.74 8.88
CA VAL A 162 17.46 -3.26 9.17
C VAL A 162 17.43 -4.74 9.57
N ASP A 163 16.50 -5.12 10.44
CA ASP A 163 16.32 -6.53 10.83
C ASP A 163 16.03 -7.39 9.60
N PHE A 164 15.17 -6.93 8.70
CA PHE A 164 14.82 -7.66 7.49
C PHE A 164 16.00 -7.78 6.51
N VAL A 165 16.83 -6.74 6.38
CA VAL A 165 18.05 -6.76 5.56
C VAL A 165 19.05 -7.80 6.09
N VAL A 166 19.21 -7.86 7.41
CA VAL A 166 20.05 -8.89 8.06
C VAL A 166 19.50 -10.30 7.83
N ASP A 167 18.18 -10.48 7.91
CA ASP A 167 17.51 -11.76 7.57
C ASP A 167 17.76 -12.18 6.12
N LEU A 168 17.93 -11.23 5.20
CA LEU A 168 18.32 -11.47 3.80
C LEU A 168 19.83 -11.73 3.62
N GLN A 169 20.63 -11.73 4.70
CA GLN A 169 22.08 -11.90 4.71
C GLN A 169 22.87 -10.74 4.07
N PHE A 170 22.32 -9.55 4.04
CA PHE A 170 23.03 -8.33 3.68
C PHE A 170 23.54 -7.58 4.90
N SER A 171 24.49 -6.65 4.69
CA SER A 171 24.95 -5.75 5.75
C SER A 171 23.89 -4.69 6.05
N LYS A 172 23.75 -4.35 7.32
CA LYS A 172 22.92 -3.20 7.74
C LYS A 172 23.36 -1.87 7.11
N ASP A 173 24.64 -1.79 6.68
CA ASP A 173 25.23 -0.60 6.04
C ASP A 173 24.66 -0.36 4.64
N GLU A 174 23.91 -1.31 4.08
CA GLU A 174 23.12 -1.11 2.85
C GLU A 174 21.96 -0.15 3.03
N ILE A 175 21.54 0.10 4.27
CA ILE A 175 20.45 1.02 4.61
C ILE A 175 21.03 2.31 5.17
N GLU A 176 20.56 3.43 4.64
CA GLU A 176 20.92 4.75 5.13
C GLU A 176 20.59 4.90 6.61
N VAL A 177 21.59 5.30 7.40
CA VAL A 177 21.44 5.42 8.85
C VAL A 177 20.48 6.55 9.19
N PHE A 178 19.48 6.23 10.02
CA PHE A 178 18.63 7.24 10.62
C PHE A 178 19.42 8.09 11.64
N SER A 179 19.36 9.40 11.48
CA SER A 179 19.90 10.37 12.44
C SER A 179 18.79 11.29 12.94
N ALA A 180 18.65 11.40 14.25
CA ALA A 180 17.64 12.25 14.87
C ALA A 180 17.85 13.74 14.59
N ASP A 181 19.08 14.13 14.28
CA ASP A 181 19.46 15.51 13.96
C ASP A 181 19.38 15.82 12.46
N SER A 182 18.88 14.88 11.66
CA SER A 182 18.80 15.00 10.22
C SER A 182 17.56 15.78 9.77
N GLU A 183 17.60 16.25 8.52
CA GLU A 183 16.44 16.85 7.85
C GLU A 183 15.22 15.92 7.76
N ILE A 184 15.41 14.63 7.99
CA ILE A 184 14.37 13.59 7.96
C ILE A 184 13.20 13.92 8.87
N LEU A 185 13.46 14.51 10.04
CA LEU A 185 12.43 14.84 11.04
C LEU A 185 11.87 16.24 10.96
N GLN A 186 12.34 17.08 10.05
CA GLN A 186 11.92 18.50 9.97
C GLN A 186 10.43 18.64 9.65
N ASN A 187 9.90 17.77 8.79
CA ASN A 187 8.49 17.77 8.42
C ASN A 187 8.01 16.36 8.04
N ASN A 188 6.71 16.22 7.85
CA ASN A 188 6.08 14.96 7.49
C ASN A 188 6.59 14.41 6.16
N GLU A 189 6.73 15.26 5.15
CA GLU A 189 7.15 14.89 3.81
C GLU A 189 8.55 14.26 3.80
N ASN A 190 9.49 14.87 4.51
CA ASN A 190 10.86 14.33 4.62
C ASN A 190 10.87 12.97 5.32
N SER A 191 10.09 12.81 6.38
CA SER A 191 9.96 11.54 7.10
C SER A 191 9.36 10.45 6.21
N MET A 192 8.31 10.75 5.46
CA MET A 192 7.69 9.82 4.52
C MET A 192 8.65 9.42 3.41
N LYS A 193 9.30 10.38 2.78
CA LYS A 193 10.31 10.12 1.73
C LYS A 193 11.48 9.27 2.23
N TYR A 194 11.89 9.45 3.47
CA TYR A 194 12.91 8.60 4.07
C TYR A 194 12.41 7.15 4.21
N MET A 195 11.20 6.95 4.75
CA MET A 195 10.60 5.63 4.91
C MET A 195 10.44 4.94 3.54
N GLU A 196 9.92 5.65 2.53
CA GLU A 196 9.79 5.15 1.16
C GLU A 196 11.14 4.71 0.58
N ARG A 197 12.19 5.50 0.80
CA ARG A 197 13.53 5.23 0.28
C ARG A 197 14.14 3.97 0.90
N ILE A 198 14.09 3.82 2.23
CA ILE A 198 14.66 2.65 2.89
C ILE A 198 13.85 1.38 2.59
N ILE A 199 12.53 1.46 2.51
CA ILE A 199 11.67 0.34 2.10
C ILE A 199 11.97 -0.07 0.66
N SER A 200 12.04 0.89 -0.28
CA SER A 200 12.39 0.62 -1.68
C SER A 200 13.74 -0.07 -1.82
N LYS A 201 14.72 0.36 -1.02
CA LYS A 201 16.06 -0.25 -1.00
C LYS A 201 16.00 -1.72 -0.55
N VAL A 202 15.18 -2.03 0.44
CA VAL A 202 14.99 -3.43 0.89
C VAL A 202 14.39 -4.28 -0.20
N LEU A 203 13.40 -3.78 -0.93
CA LEU A 203 12.79 -4.54 -2.03
C LEU A 203 13.82 -4.83 -3.13
N GLU A 204 14.71 -3.89 -3.43
CA GLU A 204 15.85 -4.13 -4.35
C GLU A 204 16.81 -5.22 -3.83
N LEU A 205 17.13 -5.20 -2.54
CA LEU A 205 18.00 -6.23 -1.94
C LEU A 205 17.32 -7.60 -1.93
N ARG A 206 16.01 -7.65 -1.69
CA ARG A 206 15.22 -8.88 -1.77
C ARG A 206 15.27 -9.49 -3.16
N GLU A 207 15.11 -8.69 -4.21
CA GLU A 207 15.20 -9.15 -5.60
C GLU A 207 16.60 -9.68 -5.93
N LYS A 208 17.65 -8.98 -5.48
CA LYS A 208 19.03 -9.45 -5.62
C LYS A 208 19.27 -10.79 -4.90
N SER A 209 18.76 -10.92 -3.67
CA SER A 209 18.86 -12.17 -2.91
C SER A 209 18.19 -13.33 -3.63
N ALA A 210 17.00 -13.09 -4.21
CA ALA A 210 16.30 -14.10 -4.99
C ALA A 210 17.08 -14.50 -6.25
N SER A 211 17.63 -13.54 -6.99
CA SER A 211 18.42 -13.80 -8.19
C SER A 211 19.68 -14.62 -7.90
N ASN A 212 20.35 -14.35 -6.78
CA ASN A 212 21.58 -15.07 -6.38
C ASN A 212 21.32 -16.52 -5.93
N ARG A 213 20.09 -16.90 -5.63
CA ARG A 213 19.72 -18.28 -5.25
C ARG A 213 19.42 -19.18 -6.46
N TYR A 214 19.17 -18.59 -7.62
CA TYR A 214 18.78 -19.30 -8.85
C TYR A 214 19.84 -19.21 -9.97
N GLY A 215 20.96 -18.57 -9.74
CA GLY A 215 22.13 -18.53 -10.63
C GLY A 215 23.27 -19.37 -10.06
#